data_19a357bd7048a4591bd39d4af38faa0a
#
_entry.id   19a357bd7048a4591bd39d4af38faa0a
#
_cell.length_a   1.000
_cell.length_b   1.000
_cell.length_c   1.000
_cell.angle_alpha   90.00
_cell.angle_beta   90.00
_cell.angle_gamma   90.00
#
_symmetry.space_group_name_H-M   'P 1'
#
loop_
_entity.id
_entity.type
_entity.pdbx_description
1 polymer ?
#
loop_
_entity_poly.entity_id
_entity_poly.type
_entity_poly.pdbx_seq_one_letter_code
_entity_poly.pdbx_strand_id
1 'polypeptide(L)'
;IVQLSSSDDQSTDQLANLILADVALTQKILRLANTVTFRGTSNQVVTSISRAVQLLGLDTVKGCALAMILVDRMPGKHSRFVRKELMYALTASLISHKLAKQSCFPNAEEVAIAALFKNMGRLLVAAFDHALYKEVMDLVKSKKYSQTQASLKVLGINFDALTELAMKQWSIPEVIINAMKLVPAKTLAAPKNRQEWMRQVTEFSDASAQFISDAQESEKEAFNEKLLKRFGNSLNMDET
;
A
#
# COMPACT_ATOMS: atom_id res chain seq x y z
N ILE A 1 -7.53 -2.67 -17.97
CA ILE A 1 -6.20 -2.70 -17.31
C ILE A 1 -5.94 -4.06 -16.65
N VAL A 2 -6.93 -4.71 -16.06
CA VAL A 2 -6.77 -5.99 -15.32
C VAL A 2 -6.68 -7.22 -16.23
N GLN A 3 -7.08 -7.15 -17.51
CA GLN A 3 -7.11 -8.28 -18.45
C GLN A 3 -5.84 -8.49 -19.29
N LEU A 4 -4.80 -7.68 -19.08
CA LEU A 4 -3.58 -7.70 -19.91
C LEU A 4 -2.46 -8.48 -19.21
N SER A 5 -2.45 -9.78 -19.35
CA SER A 5 -1.34 -10.63 -18.93
C SER A 5 -1.06 -11.73 -19.93
N SER A 6 -0.22 -11.46 -20.93
CA SER A 6 0.55 -12.50 -21.63
C SER A 6 1.54 -11.84 -22.59
N SER A 7 2.79 -11.90 -22.29
CA SER A 7 4.03 -11.37 -22.85
C SER A 7 4.41 -9.98 -22.29
N ASP A 8 5.55 -9.90 -21.60
CA ASP A 8 5.94 -8.71 -20.82
C ASP A 8 6.08 -7.42 -21.66
N ASP A 9 6.58 -7.49 -22.88
CA ASP A 9 6.78 -6.29 -23.71
C ASP A 9 5.48 -5.76 -24.33
N GLN A 10 4.62 -6.65 -24.85
CA GLN A 10 3.30 -6.25 -25.37
C GLN A 10 2.39 -5.71 -24.28
N SER A 11 2.49 -6.27 -23.08
CA SER A 11 1.71 -5.82 -21.91
C SER A 11 2.16 -4.44 -21.44
N THR A 12 3.45 -4.13 -21.51
CA THR A 12 4.01 -2.82 -21.15
C THR A 12 3.54 -1.72 -22.10
N ASP A 13 3.59 -1.96 -23.39
CA ASP A 13 3.16 -0.98 -24.41
C ASP A 13 1.64 -0.75 -24.35
N GLN A 14 0.85 -1.80 -24.17
CA GLN A 14 -0.59 -1.67 -24.04
C GLN A 14 -0.99 -0.91 -22.77
N LEU A 15 -0.32 -1.18 -21.64
CA LEU A 15 -0.55 -0.44 -20.40
C LEU A 15 -0.13 1.02 -20.55
N ALA A 16 1.02 1.28 -21.17
CA ALA A 16 1.50 2.63 -21.42
C ALA A 16 0.51 3.43 -22.27
N ASN A 17 -0.02 2.84 -23.34
CA ASN A 17 -1.03 3.46 -24.19
C ASN A 17 -2.35 3.77 -23.44
N LEU A 18 -2.80 2.85 -22.58
CA LEU A 18 -3.99 3.08 -21.75
C LEU A 18 -3.77 4.22 -20.74
N ILE A 19 -2.61 4.29 -20.12
CA ILE A 19 -2.26 5.38 -19.20
C ILE A 19 -2.15 6.70 -19.94
N LEU A 20 -1.52 6.73 -21.12
CA LEU A 20 -1.36 7.92 -21.95
C LEU A 20 -2.69 8.47 -22.47
N ALA A 21 -3.73 7.64 -22.59
CA ALA A 21 -5.07 8.08 -22.95
C ALA A 21 -5.74 8.93 -21.84
N ASP A 22 -5.25 8.87 -20.61
CA ASP A 22 -5.72 9.68 -19.47
C ASP A 22 -4.59 10.61 -19.00
N VAL A 23 -4.71 11.90 -19.32
CA VAL A 23 -3.71 12.92 -18.98
C VAL A 23 -3.48 13.03 -17.47
N ALA A 24 -4.54 12.94 -16.66
CA ALA A 24 -4.44 13.05 -15.21
C ALA A 24 -3.71 11.83 -14.63
N LEU A 25 -4.01 10.63 -15.11
CA LEU A 25 -3.34 9.41 -14.73
C LEU A 25 -1.88 9.41 -15.14
N THR A 26 -1.58 9.83 -16.36
CA THR A 26 -0.22 10.01 -16.89
C THR A 26 0.61 10.90 -15.97
N GLN A 27 0.09 12.09 -15.62
CA GLN A 27 0.77 13.03 -14.74
C GLN A 27 1.04 12.42 -13.34
N LYS A 28 0.08 11.71 -12.78
CA LYS A 28 0.22 11.08 -11.46
C LYS A 28 1.28 9.97 -11.45
N ILE A 29 1.30 9.11 -12.47
CA ILE A 29 2.30 8.05 -12.63
C ILE A 29 3.71 8.63 -12.81
N LEU A 30 3.87 9.65 -13.66
CA LEU A 30 5.16 10.33 -13.83
C LEU A 30 5.63 11.02 -12.55
N ARG A 31 4.73 11.66 -11.80
CA ARG A 31 5.07 12.25 -10.50
C ARG A 31 5.53 11.19 -9.51
N LEU A 32 4.84 10.05 -9.44
CA LEU A 32 5.23 8.94 -8.57
C LEU A 32 6.63 8.43 -8.92
N ALA A 33 6.88 8.15 -10.20
CA ALA A 33 8.19 7.69 -10.69
C ALA A 33 9.32 8.69 -10.39
N ASN A 34 9.00 9.98 -10.30
CA ASN A 34 9.94 11.05 -10.01
C ASN A 34 10.07 11.39 -8.52
N THR A 35 9.44 10.66 -7.60
CA THR A 35 9.68 10.86 -6.16
C THR A 35 11.10 10.43 -5.77
N VAL A 36 11.63 11.03 -4.71
CA VAL A 36 13.00 10.75 -4.22
C VAL A 36 13.21 9.26 -3.97
N THR A 37 12.19 8.57 -3.49
CA THR A 37 12.22 7.13 -3.17
C THR A 37 12.51 6.26 -4.40
N PHE A 38 12.12 6.68 -5.61
CA PHE A 38 12.28 5.89 -6.84
C PHE A 38 13.41 6.34 -7.75
N ARG A 39 13.89 7.57 -7.59
CA ARG A 39 15.03 8.05 -8.37
C ARG A 39 16.32 7.29 -8.11
N GLY A 40 16.45 6.66 -6.93
CA GLY A 40 17.68 5.98 -6.54
C GLY A 40 18.90 6.90 -6.67
N THR A 41 20.04 6.33 -7.01
CA THR A 41 21.30 7.06 -7.27
C THR A 41 21.35 7.69 -8.67
N SER A 42 20.43 7.33 -9.59
CA SER A 42 20.36 7.95 -10.93
C SER A 42 19.49 9.19 -10.86
N ASN A 43 20.12 10.35 -10.96
CA ASN A 43 19.48 11.67 -10.91
C ASN A 43 18.65 12.00 -12.19
N GLN A 44 18.28 10.98 -13.00
CA GLN A 44 17.54 11.17 -14.24
C GLN A 44 16.04 11.31 -13.98
N VAL A 45 15.46 12.37 -14.55
CA VAL A 45 14.01 12.61 -14.51
C VAL A 45 13.31 11.63 -15.46
N VAL A 46 12.28 10.96 -14.94
CA VAL A 46 11.42 10.07 -15.73
C VAL A 46 10.40 10.90 -16.49
N THR A 47 10.48 10.87 -17.82
CA THR A 47 9.65 11.67 -18.73
C THR A 47 8.67 10.86 -19.57
N SER A 48 8.73 9.51 -19.50
CA SER A 48 7.83 8.64 -20.25
C SER A 48 7.22 7.56 -19.38
N ILE A 49 6.03 7.08 -19.73
CA ILE A 49 5.35 5.99 -19.01
C ILE A 49 6.13 4.68 -19.16
N SER A 50 6.68 4.39 -20.34
CA SER A 50 7.52 3.19 -20.52
C SER A 50 8.72 3.19 -19.57
N ARG A 51 9.36 4.36 -19.37
CA ARG A 51 10.45 4.49 -18.41
C ARG A 51 9.95 4.38 -16.95
N ALA A 52 8.77 4.90 -16.65
CA ALA A 52 8.14 4.71 -15.34
C ALA A 52 7.87 3.22 -15.07
N VAL A 53 7.37 2.48 -16.06
CA VAL A 53 7.14 1.03 -15.97
C VAL A 53 8.46 0.28 -15.76
N GLN A 54 9.52 0.63 -16.47
CA GLN A 54 10.85 0.02 -16.25
C GLN A 54 11.39 0.25 -14.84
N LEU A 55 11.18 1.45 -14.29
CA LEU A 55 11.68 1.83 -12.97
C LEU A 55 10.85 1.22 -11.83
N LEU A 56 9.52 1.32 -11.93
CA LEU A 56 8.59 0.91 -10.89
C LEU A 56 8.19 -0.57 -11.01
N GLY A 57 8.28 -1.13 -12.19
CA GLY A 57 7.73 -2.42 -12.56
C GLY A 57 6.28 -2.31 -13.06
N LEU A 58 5.92 -3.19 -13.99
CA LEU A 58 4.60 -3.23 -14.64
C LEU A 58 3.47 -3.36 -13.61
N ASP A 59 3.61 -4.29 -12.68
CA ASP A 59 2.59 -4.60 -11.67
C ASP A 59 2.38 -3.45 -10.68
N THR A 60 3.46 -2.77 -10.31
CA THR A 60 3.39 -1.57 -9.49
C THR A 60 2.60 -0.46 -10.19
N VAL A 61 2.88 -0.23 -11.46
CA VAL A 61 2.18 0.79 -12.26
C VAL A 61 0.72 0.42 -12.44
N LYS A 62 0.38 -0.85 -12.69
CA LYS A 62 -1.02 -1.33 -12.72
C LYS A 62 -1.75 -1.06 -11.41
N GLY A 63 -1.15 -1.44 -10.28
CA GLY A 63 -1.72 -1.23 -8.95
C GLY A 63 -1.92 0.26 -8.64
N CYS A 64 -0.93 1.09 -8.92
CA CYS A 64 -1.02 2.54 -8.75
C CYS A 64 -2.10 3.15 -9.64
N ALA A 65 -2.17 2.75 -10.91
CA ALA A 65 -3.20 3.23 -11.83
C ALA A 65 -4.61 2.86 -11.32
N LEU A 66 -4.80 1.62 -10.89
CA LEU A 66 -6.08 1.17 -10.33
C LEU A 66 -6.48 1.98 -9.09
N ALA A 67 -5.55 2.17 -8.14
CA ALA A 67 -5.80 2.97 -6.94
C ALA A 67 -6.16 4.42 -7.29
N MET A 68 -5.46 5.03 -8.23
CA MET A 68 -5.72 6.41 -8.67
C MET A 68 -7.09 6.54 -9.32
N ILE A 69 -7.49 5.60 -10.19
CA ILE A 69 -8.81 5.58 -10.82
C ILE A 69 -9.92 5.44 -9.76
N LEU A 70 -9.74 4.57 -8.78
CA LEU A 70 -10.69 4.40 -7.69
C LEU A 70 -10.84 5.69 -6.88
N VAL A 71 -9.73 6.31 -6.50
CA VAL A 71 -9.75 7.55 -5.71
C VAL A 71 -10.33 8.73 -6.50
N ASP A 72 -10.08 8.82 -7.80
CA ASP A 72 -10.63 9.90 -8.64
C ASP A 72 -12.17 9.87 -8.72
N ARG A 73 -12.77 8.72 -8.50
CA ARG A 73 -14.23 8.54 -8.43
C ARG A 73 -14.82 8.73 -7.04
N MET A 74 -13.98 8.85 -6.00
CA MET A 74 -14.44 9.05 -4.64
C MET A 74 -14.79 10.51 -4.37
N PRO A 75 -15.84 10.80 -3.59
CA PRO A 75 -16.06 12.13 -3.03
C PRO A 75 -14.87 12.51 -2.12
N GLY A 76 -14.63 13.78 -1.95
CA GLY A 76 -13.55 14.25 -1.07
C GLY A 76 -12.13 13.95 -1.54
N LYS A 77 -11.92 13.54 -2.79
CA LYS A 77 -10.60 13.17 -3.37
C LYS A 77 -9.50 14.23 -3.20
N HIS A 78 -9.89 15.49 -3.04
CA HIS A 78 -8.96 16.61 -2.78
C HIS A 78 -8.66 16.79 -1.30
N SER A 79 -9.33 16.09 -0.39
CA SER A 79 -9.05 16.14 1.03
C SER A 79 -7.61 15.72 1.34
N ARG A 80 -6.98 16.43 2.29
CA ARG A 80 -5.65 16.06 2.79
C ARG A 80 -5.63 14.64 3.38
N PHE A 81 -6.74 14.20 3.96
CA PHE A 81 -6.85 12.88 4.56
C PHE A 81 -6.85 11.79 3.49
N VAL A 82 -7.61 11.96 2.41
CA VAL A 82 -7.63 11.03 1.27
C VAL A 82 -6.24 10.94 0.64
N ARG A 83 -5.59 12.08 0.41
CA ARG A 83 -4.22 12.08 -0.15
C ARG A 83 -3.22 11.37 0.75
N LYS A 84 -3.34 11.55 2.07
CA LYS A 84 -2.46 10.89 3.05
C LYS A 84 -2.65 9.38 3.04
N GLU A 85 -3.90 8.90 3.10
CA GLU A 85 -4.19 7.46 3.05
C GLU A 85 -3.75 6.82 1.72
N LEU A 86 -3.92 7.55 0.61
CA LEU A 86 -3.44 7.10 -0.69
C LEU A 86 -1.91 6.99 -0.73
N MET A 87 -1.20 7.95 -0.15
CA MET A 87 0.27 7.89 -0.04
C MET A 87 0.71 6.67 0.75
N TYR A 88 0.06 6.37 1.88
CA TYR A 88 0.37 5.15 2.63
C TYR A 88 0.15 3.89 1.79
N ALA A 89 -1.00 3.79 1.14
CA ALA A 89 -1.36 2.64 0.32
C ALA A 89 -0.36 2.41 -0.82
N LEU A 90 0.01 3.47 -1.55
CA LEU A 90 0.98 3.40 -2.64
C LEU A 90 2.38 3.03 -2.12
N THR A 91 2.84 3.66 -1.05
CA THR A 91 4.15 3.36 -0.45
C THR A 91 4.21 1.92 0.06
N ALA A 92 3.16 1.44 0.74
CA ALA A 92 3.08 0.06 1.20
C ALA A 92 3.12 -0.95 0.04
N SER A 93 2.37 -0.67 -1.04
CA SER A 93 2.38 -1.49 -2.25
C SER A 93 3.78 -1.62 -2.86
N LEU A 94 4.53 -0.53 -2.89
CA LEU A 94 5.89 -0.49 -3.45
C LEU A 94 6.90 -1.26 -2.58
N ILE A 95 6.84 -1.07 -1.27
CA ILE A 95 7.69 -1.79 -0.32
C ILE A 95 7.42 -3.29 -0.44
N SER A 96 6.15 -3.70 -0.42
CA SER A 96 5.78 -5.11 -0.49
C SER A 96 6.18 -5.76 -1.82
N HIS A 97 6.04 -5.06 -2.94
CA HIS A 97 6.48 -5.54 -4.24
C HIS A 97 8.01 -5.74 -4.30
N LYS A 98 8.78 -4.78 -3.75
CA LYS A 98 10.25 -4.89 -3.69
C LYS A 98 10.68 -6.09 -2.83
N LEU A 99 10.09 -6.26 -1.65
CA LEU A 99 10.36 -7.40 -0.78
C LEU A 99 10.00 -8.73 -1.45
N ALA A 100 8.86 -8.78 -2.14
CA ALA A 100 8.43 -9.98 -2.83
C ALA A 100 9.37 -10.41 -3.95
N LYS A 101 9.94 -9.44 -4.70
CA LYS A 101 10.95 -9.73 -5.72
C LYS A 101 12.25 -10.32 -5.17
N GLN A 102 12.56 -10.06 -3.91
CA GLN A 102 13.76 -10.57 -3.23
C GLN A 102 13.50 -11.91 -2.51
N SER A 103 12.24 -12.35 -2.45
CA SER A 103 11.84 -13.57 -1.77
C SER A 103 11.78 -14.76 -2.70
N CYS A 104 11.76 -15.97 -2.13
CA CYS A 104 11.56 -17.22 -2.88
C CYS A 104 10.08 -17.50 -3.22
N PHE A 105 9.14 -16.63 -2.77
CA PHE A 105 7.72 -16.81 -3.04
C PHE A 105 7.31 -16.14 -4.35
N PRO A 106 6.62 -16.87 -5.25
CA PRO A 106 6.17 -16.31 -6.52
C PRO A 106 5.01 -15.31 -6.33
N ASN A 107 4.76 -14.51 -7.39
CA ASN A 107 3.64 -13.54 -7.49
C ASN A 107 3.76 -12.34 -6.55
N ALA A 108 4.78 -11.52 -6.79
CA ALA A 108 4.97 -10.24 -6.13
C ALA A 108 3.76 -9.30 -6.29
N GLU A 109 2.98 -9.45 -7.38
CA GLU A 109 1.79 -8.64 -7.66
C GLU A 109 0.71 -8.81 -6.61
N GLU A 110 0.40 -10.04 -6.19
CA GLU A 110 -0.69 -10.29 -5.22
C GLU A 110 -0.42 -9.63 -3.86
N VAL A 111 0.83 -9.67 -3.38
CA VAL A 111 1.16 -9.03 -2.11
C VAL A 111 1.21 -7.51 -2.24
N ALA A 112 1.61 -6.99 -3.40
CA ALA A 112 1.56 -5.56 -3.68
C ALA A 112 0.12 -5.03 -3.71
N ILE A 113 -0.82 -5.78 -4.31
CA ILE A 113 -2.24 -5.47 -4.31
C ILE A 113 -2.82 -5.56 -2.89
N ALA A 114 -2.44 -6.59 -2.11
CA ALA A 114 -2.87 -6.70 -0.73
C ALA A 114 -2.42 -5.49 0.13
N ALA A 115 -1.16 -5.07 -0.01
CA ALA A 115 -0.65 -3.90 0.68
C ALA A 115 -1.32 -2.59 0.21
N LEU A 116 -1.63 -2.47 -1.09
CA LEU A 116 -2.35 -1.33 -1.63
C LEU A 116 -3.75 -1.17 -1.00
N PHE A 117 -4.44 -2.27 -0.80
CA PHE A 117 -5.82 -2.26 -0.29
C PHE A 117 -5.94 -2.48 1.22
N LYS A 118 -4.85 -2.74 1.94
CA LYS A 118 -4.85 -3.01 3.39
C LYS A 118 -5.66 -1.99 4.18
N ASN A 119 -5.53 -0.71 3.86
CA ASN A 119 -6.19 0.39 4.56
C ASN A 119 -7.38 0.98 3.78
N MET A 120 -8.01 0.20 2.91
CA MET A 120 -9.12 0.70 2.11
C MET A 120 -10.28 1.21 2.97
N GLY A 121 -10.59 0.57 4.10
CA GLY A 121 -11.60 1.05 5.03
C GLY A 121 -11.31 2.46 5.56
N ARG A 122 -10.04 2.77 5.88
CA ARG A 122 -9.62 4.12 6.28
C ARG A 122 -9.79 5.11 5.14
N LEU A 123 -9.36 4.74 3.94
CA LEU A 123 -9.48 5.57 2.75
C LEU A 123 -10.94 5.87 2.41
N LEU A 124 -11.82 4.88 2.51
CA LEU A 124 -13.26 5.05 2.29
C LEU A 124 -13.86 6.03 3.29
N VAL A 125 -13.60 5.86 4.60
CA VAL A 125 -14.13 6.79 5.60
C VAL A 125 -13.55 8.19 5.39
N ALA A 126 -12.26 8.33 5.10
CA ALA A 126 -11.66 9.63 4.79
C ALA A 126 -12.29 10.32 3.58
N ALA A 127 -12.74 9.53 2.58
CA ALA A 127 -13.34 10.06 1.35
C ALA A 127 -14.82 10.41 1.50
N PHE A 128 -15.58 9.58 2.20
CA PHE A 128 -17.04 9.73 2.32
C PHE A 128 -17.46 10.55 3.55
N ASP A 129 -16.73 10.44 4.65
CA ASP A 129 -16.98 11.20 5.87
C ASP A 129 -15.66 11.58 6.58
N HIS A 130 -15.10 12.69 6.17
CA HIS A 130 -13.85 13.19 6.74
C HIS A 130 -13.99 13.68 8.19
N ALA A 131 -15.20 13.97 8.67
CA ALA A 131 -15.44 14.37 10.06
C ALA A 131 -15.32 13.15 10.97
N LEU A 132 -16.00 12.06 10.67
CA LEU A 132 -15.86 10.78 11.38
C LEU A 132 -14.42 10.23 11.28
N TYR A 133 -13.80 10.30 10.11
CA TYR A 133 -12.39 9.93 9.98
C TYR A 133 -11.49 10.72 10.94
N LYS A 134 -11.66 12.05 11.00
CA LYS A 134 -10.89 12.91 11.90
C LYS A 134 -11.13 12.54 13.35
N GLU A 135 -12.37 12.30 13.76
CA GLU A 135 -12.72 11.92 15.13
C GLU A 135 -12.01 10.62 15.54
N VAL A 136 -12.04 9.57 14.68
CA VAL A 136 -11.30 8.34 14.92
C VAL A 136 -9.81 8.63 15.10
N MET A 137 -9.22 9.40 14.18
CA MET A 137 -7.77 9.66 14.22
C MET A 137 -7.36 10.52 15.42
N ASP A 138 -8.20 11.41 15.90
CA ASP A 138 -7.94 12.19 17.10
C ASP A 138 -7.97 11.31 18.37
N LEU A 139 -8.87 10.32 18.44
CA LEU A 139 -8.86 9.30 19.50
C LEU A 139 -7.57 8.45 19.48
N VAL A 140 -7.12 8.04 18.31
CA VAL A 140 -5.85 7.29 18.16
C VAL A 140 -4.66 8.15 18.60
N LYS A 141 -4.59 9.41 18.18
CA LYS A 141 -3.52 10.33 18.60
C LYS A 141 -3.48 10.58 20.10
N SER A 142 -4.61 10.51 20.78
CA SER A 142 -4.66 10.63 22.24
C SER A 142 -3.92 9.49 22.97
N LYS A 143 -3.48 8.43 22.24
CA LYS A 143 -2.83 7.20 22.74
C LYS A 143 -3.70 6.40 23.75
N LYS A 144 -4.97 6.74 23.92
CA LYS A 144 -5.91 6.04 24.80
C LYS A 144 -6.60 4.86 24.12
N TYR A 145 -6.68 4.90 22.79
CA TYR A 145 -7.36 3.88 21.99
C TYR A 145 -6.45 3.39 20.88
N SER A 146 -6.44 2.09 20.64
CA SER A 146 -5.91 1.55 19.39
C SER A 146 -6.80 1.98 18.22
N GLN A 147 -6.27 1.89 17.01
CA GLN A 147 -7.04 2.22 15.80
C GLN A 147 -8.33 1.39 15.70
N THR A 148 -8.25 0.09 16.01
CA THR A 148 -9.41 -0.81 16.03
C THR A 148 -10.46 -0.38 17.06
N GLN A 149 -10.03 -0.02 18.27
CA GLN A 149 -10.95 0.45 19.32
C GLN A 149 -11.58 1.79 18.96
N ALA A 150 -10.80 2.73 18.44
CA ALA A 150 -11.29 4.06 18.07
C ALA A 150 -12.31 3.98 16.93
N SER A 151 -12.00 3.21 15.86
CA SER A 151 -12.92 3.05 14.74
C SER A 151 -14.20 2.32 15.15
N LEU A 152 -14.11 1.27 15.97
CA LEU A 152 -15.29 0.57 16.48
C LEU A 152 -16.17 1.51 17.33
N LYS A 153 -15.54 2.37 18.15
CA LYS A 153 -16.27 3.31 19.00
C LYS A 153 -17.02 4.39 18.23
N VAL A 154 -16.39 4.93 17.16
CA VAL A 154 -16.94 6.05 16.39
C VAL A 154 -17.87 5.58 15.27
N LEU A 155 -17.46 4.51 14.56
CA LEU A 155 -18.15 4.04 13.35
C LEU A 155 -19.07 2.84 13.59
N GLY A 156 -18.99 2.19 14.77
CA GLY A 156 -19.66 0.91 15.02
C GLY A 156 -19.04 -0.29 14.29
N ILE A 157 -18.01 -0.06 13.48
CA ILE A 157 -17.24 -1.07 12.75
C ILE A 157 -15.76 -0.68 12.75
N ASN A 158 -14.86 -1.65 12.82
CA ASN A 158 -13.45 -1.35 12.67
C ASN A 158 -13.04 -1.26 11.20
N PHE A 159 -11.94 -0.56 10.93
CA PHE A 159 -11.45 -0.33 9.56
C PHE A 159 -11.08 -1.61 8.81
N ASP A 160 -10.56 -2.63 9.52
CA ASP A 160 -10.20 -3.90 8.87
C ASP A 160 -11.45 -4.64 8.39
N ALA A 161 -12.52 -4.68 9.20
CA ALA A 161 -13.79 -5.26 8.82
C ALA A 161 -14.43 -4.49 7.64
N LEU A 162 -14.35 -3.16 7.66
CA LEU A 162 -14.81 -2.33 6.54
C LEU A 162 -14.01 -2.60 5.27
N THR A 163 -12.68 -2.74 5.38
CA THR A 163 -11.82 -3.15 4.27
C THR A 163 -12.27 -4.50 3.71
N GLU A 164 -12.45 -5.51 4.55
CA GLU A 164 -12.86 -6.85 4.13
C GLU A 164 -14.21 -6.82 3.40
N LEU A 165 -15.19 -6.09 3.93
CA LEU A 165 -16.51 -5.91 3.29
C LEU A 165 -16.38 -5.27 1.90
N ALA A 166 -15.62 -4.19 1.79
CA ALA A 166 -15.40 -3.50 0.52
C ALA A 166 -14.71 -4.42 -0.50
N MET A 167 -13.69 -5.17 -0.08
CA MET A 167 -12.97 -6.09 -0.96
C MET A 167 -13.86 -7.23 -1.46
N LYS A 168 -14.69 -7.79 -0.60
CA LYS A 168 -15.67 -8.81 -0.99
C LYS A 168 -16.70 -8.25 -1.97
N GLN A 169 -17.21 -7.06 -1.71
CA GLN A 169 -18.15 -6.38 -2.62
C GLN A 169 -17.54 -6.11 -4.01
N TRP A 170 -16.24 -5.88 -4.08
CA TRP A 170 -15.51 -5.66 -5.34
C TRP A 170 -14.99 -6.95 -5.96
N SER A 171 -15.38 -8.11 -5.42
CA SER A 171 -14.96 -9.43 -5.90
C SER A 171 -13.44 -9.61 -5.96
N ILE A 172 -12.73 -9.02 -5.01
CA ILE A 172 -11.28 -9.23 -4.87
C ILE A 172 -11.04 -10.68 -4.41
N PRO A 173 -10.07 -11.39 -5.00
CA PRO A 173 -9.79 -12.78 -4.63
C PRO A 173 -9.49 -12.98 -3.14
N GLU A 174 -10.00 -14.07 -2.58
CA GLU A 174 -9.83 -14.41 -1.15
C GLU A 174 -8.36 -14.51 -0.71
N VAL A 175 -7.46 -14.91 -1.60
CA VAL A 175 -6.01 -14.96 -1.31
C VAL A 175 -5.47 -13.57 -0.95
N ILE A 176 -5.92 -12.54 -1.65
CA ILE A 176 -5.55 -11.14 -1.40
C ILE A 176 -6.21 -10.63 -0.12
N ILE A 177 -7.52 -10.89 0.05
CA ILE A 177 -8.25 -10.52 1.28
C ILE A 177 -7.60 -11.15 2.52
N ASN A 178 -7.24 -12.43 2.43
CA ASN A 178 -6.57 -13.12 3.52
C ASN A 178 -5.17 -12.58 3.82
N ALA A 179 -4.46 -12.01 2.84
CA ALA A 179 -3.16 -11.38 3.05
C ALA A 179 -3.28 -10.04 3.82
N MET A 180 -4.45 -9.40 3.80
CA MET A 180 -4.71 -8.16 4.54
C MET A 180 -5.09 -8.37 6.00
N LYS A 181 -5.39 -9.60 6.43
CA LYS A 181 -5.78 -9.88 7.82
C LYS A 181 -4.66 -9.55 8.79
N LEU A 182 -5.03 -9.08 9.96
CA LEU A 182 -4.10 -8.71 11.03
C LEU A 182 -3.18 -9.87 11.41
N VAL A 183 -1.94 -9.57 11.68
CA VAL A 183 -0.96 -10.48 12.29
C VAL A 183 -0.75 -10.11 13.76
N PRO A 184 -0.37 -11.08 14.62
CA PRO A 184 -0.12 -10.81 16.04
C PRO A 184 0.89 -9.68 16.25
N ALA A 185 0.66 -8.87 17.29
CA ALA A 185 1.56 -7.76 17.64
C ALA A 185 2.92 -8.19 18.23
N LYS A 186 3.06 -9.48 18.58
CA LYS A 186 4.30 -10.06 19.09
C LYS A 186 5.34 -10.28 18.00
N THR A 187 6.58 -10.63 18.37
CA THR A 187 7.61 -11.12 17.45
C THR A 187 7.07 -12.28 16.61
N LEU A 188 7.25 -12.19 15.31
CA LEU A 188 6.73 -13.15 14.35
C LEU A 188 7.79 -14.22 14.05
N ALA A 189 7.32 -15.46 13.95
CA ALA A 189 8.14 -16.57 13.46
C ALA A 189 8.21 -16.56 11.92
N ALA A 190 9.18 -17.29 11.37
CA ALA A 190 9.26 -17.54 9.94
C ALA A 190 7.92 -18.09 9.40
N PRO A 191 7.43 -17.62 8.27
CA PRO A 191 6.15 -18.02 7.71
C PRO A 191 6.18 -19.49 7.29
N LYS A 192 5.15 -20.24 7.69
CA LYS A 192 5.03 -21.67 7.37
C LYS A 192 4.56 -21.93 5.93
N ASN A 193 3.94 -20.95 5.31
CA ASN A 193 3.41 -21.02 3.97
C ASN A 193 3.33 -19.62 3.33
N ARG A 194 3.05 -19.62 2.02
CA ARG A 194 2.93 -18.38 1.24
C ARG A 194 1.89 -17.40 1.79
N GLN A 195 0.74 -17.89 2.25
CA GLN A 195 -0.33 -17.02 2.76
C GLN A 195 0.08 -16.30 4.05
N GLU A 196 0.80 -16.98 4.92
CA GLU A 196 1.33 -16.40 6.17
C GLU A 196 2.42 -15.37 5.84
N TRP A 197 3.30 -15.67 4.89
CA TRP A 197 4.29 -14.76 4.38
C TRP A 197 3.66 -13.49 3.79
N MET A 198 2.64 -13.62 2.94
CA MET A 198 1.93 -12.48 2.36
C MET A 198 1.33 -11.56 3.44
N ARG A 199 0.76 -12.12 4.52
CA ARG A 199 0.25 -11.33 5.65
C ARG A 199 1.36 -10.55 6.34
N GLN A 200 2.49 -11.20 6.60
CA GLN A 200 3.62 -10.58 7.28
C GLN A 200 4.23 -9.45 6.45
N VAL A 201 4.45 -9.68 5.17
CA VAL A 201 4.96 -8.65 4.24
C VAL A 201 3.97 -7.49 4.11
N THR A 202 2.67 -7.77 3.98
CA THR A 202 1.62 -6.74 3.89
C THR A 202 1.60 -5.87 5.14
N GLU A 203 1.65 -6.47 6.32
CA GLU A 203 1.66 -5.75 7.61
C GLU A 203 2.95 -4.94 7.80
N PHE A 204 4.11 -5.52 7.50
CA PHE A 204 5.39 -4.83 7.53
C PHE A 204 5.40 -3.60 6.62
N SER A 205 4.94 -3.79 5.38
CA SER A 205 4.93 -2.72 4.38
C SER A 205 3.99 -1.58 4.76
N ASP A 206 2.83 -1.89 5.34
CA ASP A 206 1.90 -0.89 5.83
C ASP A 206 2.47 -0.10 7.01
N ALA A 207 3.04 -0.79 8.01
CA ALA A 207 3.69 -0.14 9.15
C ALA A 207 4.85 0.77 8.71
N SER A 208 5.67 0.30 7.77
CA SER A 208 6.79 1.08 7.22
C SER A 208 6.30 2.30 6.44
N ALA A 209 5.25 2.16 5.63
CA ALA A 209 4.69 3.26 4.84
C ALA A 209 4.12 4.38 5.73
N GLN A 210 3.39 4.01 6.78
CA GLN A 210 2.86 4.97 7.74
C GLN A 210 3.99 5.71 8.46
N PHE A 211 5.02 4.98 8.86
CA PHE A 211 6.17 5.57 9.55
C PHE A 211 6.96 6.54 8.66
N ILE A 212 7.34 6.13 7.45
CA ILE A 212 8.09 6.97 6.49
C ILE A 212 7.37 8.31 6.24
N SER A 213 6.03 8.28 6.26
CA SER A 213 5.22 9.47 5.98
C SER A 213 4.98 10.38 7.19
N ASP A 214 5.04 9.84 8.42
CA ASP A 214 4.62 10.56 9.64
C ASP A 214 5.74 10.82 10.64
N ALA A 215 6.83 10.05 10.59
CA ALA A 215 7.86 10.10 11.61
C ALA A 215 8.78 11.31 11.47
N GLN A 216 9.19 11.80 12.62
CA GLN A 216 10.32 12.73 12.73
C GLN A 216 11.65 11.94 12.67
N GLU A 217 12.72 12.60 12.25
CA GLU A 217 14.05 11.99 12.12
C GLU A 217 14.51 11.30 13.41
N SER A 218 14.20 11.91 14.57
CA SER A 218 14.55 11.39 15.91
C SER A 218 13.83 10.08 16.28
N GLU A 219 12.79 9.68 15.57
CA GLU A 219 12.01 8.47 15.87
C GLU A 219 12.42 7.26 15.00
N LYS A 220 13.27 7.48 14.00
CA LYS A 220 13.62 6.46 13.00
C LYS A 220 14.32 5.24 13.59
N GLU A 221 15.31 5.46 14.46
CA GLU A 221 16.07 4.36 15.08
C GLU A 221 15.18 3.46 15.94
N ALA A 222 14.39 4.06 16.84
CA ALA A 222 13.49 3.32 17.71
C ALA A 222 12.41 2.55 16.93
N PHE A 223 11.97 3.08 15.80
CA PHE A 223 11.00 2.39 14.95
C PHE A 223 11.66 1.23 14.19
N ASN A 224 12.85 1.43 13.64
CA ASN A 224 13.60 0.38 12.95
C ASN A 224 13.87 -0.79 13.89
N GLU A 225 14.35 -0.54 15.10
CA GLU A 225 14.53 -1.57 16.12
C GLU A 225 13.22 -2.34 16.40
N LYS A 226 12.11 -1.62 16.52
CA LYS A 226 10.80 -2.24 16.74
C LYS A 226 10.36 -3.13 15.57
N LEU A 227 10.58 -2.67 14.33
CA LEU A 227 10.29 -3.47 13.13
C LEU A 227 11.20 -4.69 13.04
N LEU A 228 12.49 -4.54 13.22
CA LEU A 228 13.46 -5.65 13.22
C LEU A 228 13.14 -6.67 14.31
N LYS A 229 12.81 -6.23 15.51
CA LYS A 229 12.40 -7.11 16.60
C LYS A 229 11.12 -7.89 16.28
N ARG A 230 10.17 -7.28 15.56
CA ARG A 230 8.90 -7.94 15.21
C ARG A 230 9.01 -8.83 13.98
N PHE A 231 9.70 -8.38 12.94
CA PHE A 231 9.68 -8.98 11.61
C PHE A 231 11.04 -9.57 11.17
N GLY A 232 12.16 -9.24 11.82
CA GLY A 232 13.50 -9.60 11.38
C GLY A 232 13.61 -11.10 11.09
N ASN A 233 13.29 -11.97 12.05
CA ASN A 233 13.33 -13.42 11.87
C ASN A 233 12.31 -13.93 10.85
N SER A 234 11.19 -13.24 10.68
CA SER A 234 10.11 -13.70 9.82
C SER A 234 10.32 -13.35 8.34
N LEU A 235 11.03 -12.26 8.07
CA LEU A 235 11.28 -11.76 6.70
C LEU A 235 12.77 -11.85 6.30
N ASN A 236 13.61 -12.51 7.12
CA ASN A 236 15.07 -12.61 6.92
C ASN A 236 15.72 -11.24 6.70
N MET A 237 15.37 -10.28 7.56
CA MET A 237 15.92 -8.93 7.50
C MET A 237 17.12 -8.85 8.46
N ASP A 238 18.30 -8.64 7.92
CA ASP A 238 19.51 -8.40 8.68
C ASP A 238 19.66 -6.91 9.03
N GLU A 239 20.47 -6.60 10.06
CA GLU A 239 20.73 -5.23 10.55
C GLU A 239 21.63 -4.39 9.60
N THR A 240 21.72 -4.75 8.33
CA THR A 240 22.55 -4.02 7.34
C THR A 240 21.82 -2.86 6.68
#